data_5b378c3f6b811f0bfc4261971c0c9f62
#
_entry.id   5b378c3f6b811f0bfc4261971c0c9f62
#
_cell.length_a   1.000
_cell.length_b   1.000
_cell.length_c   1.000
_cell.angle_alpha   90.00
_cell.angle_beta   90.00
_cell.angle_gamma   90.00
#
_symmetry.space_group_name_H-M   'P 1'
#
loop_
_entity.id
_entity.type
_entity.pdbx_description
1 polymer ?
#
loop_
_entity_poly.entity_id
_entity_poly.type
_entity_poly.pdbx_seq_one_letter_code
_entity_poly.pdbx_strand_id
1 'polypeptide(L)'
;MTTAAKRKKSLFHLNYEQRNAMRGYRFILPWLIGFLLFYVGSLFQLGEFSLSKVGMDAATGMTKEYIGFANYVEAFTSHASFKQTLTSSIIDMLIDLPMIIFFSLFVAILLNRKFRGRGLVRAIFFLPIILSADAVGTAIQKATELVSAGVSSTSGEMAQAGAVSVSYYIQLFGELAIPESILGYIVDAVNRIASIIRGSGVQIILFIAALQSIPGALYEVAKIEGATGYETFWKVTFPMVMPHIITNTIYTLVDRFTGSEVVNLAARTYKELYNYGLSSAFSIVSTLITIALLGLIVYLLNKRAFYYN
;
A
#
# COMPACT_ATOMS: atom_id res chain seq x y z
N MET A 1 -22.47 -1.52 -73.99
CA MET A 1 -21.73 -2.39 -73.07
C MET A 1 -21.27 -1.56 -71.86
N THR A 2 -22.03 -1.57 -70.76
CA THR A 2 -21.82 -0.79 -69.57
C THR A 2 -21.27 -1.70 -68.49
N THR A 3 -19.97 -1.56 -68.18
CA THR A 3 -19.29 -2.35 -67.19
C THR A 3 -19.64 -1.82 -65.78
N ALA A 4 -20.47 -2.52 -65.03
CA ALA A 4 -20.79 -2.22 -63.68
C ALA A 4 -19.57 -2.51 -62.75
N ALA A 5 -18.94 -1.48 -62.24
CA ALA A 5 -17.87 -1.57 -61.23
C ALA A 5 -18.44 -2.11 -59.92
N LYS A 6 -18.10 -3.34 -59.58
CA LYS A 6 -18.39 -4.00 -58.29
C LYS A 6 -17.74 -3.19 -57.14
N ARG A 7 -18.55 -2.38 -56.46
CA ARG A 7 -18.14 -1.70 -55.20
C ARG A 7 -17.77 -2.76 -54.14
N LYS A 8 -16.48 -2.93 -53.82
CA LYS A 8 -16.01 -3.70 -52.71
C LYS A 8 -16.64 -3.13 -51.41
N LYS A 9 -17.60 -3.89 -50.85
CA LYS A 9 -18.08 -3.60 -49.47
C LYS A 9 -16.91 -3.69 -48.51
N SER A 10 -16.46 -2.57 -48.00
CA SER A 10 -15.51 -2.51 -46.90
C SER A 10 -16.20 -3.09 -45.66
N LEU A 11 -15.67 -4.18 -45.12
CA LEU A 11 -16.24 -4.98 -44.03
C LEU A 11 -16.19 -4.29 -42.65
N PHE A 12 -15.70 -3.03 -42.58
CA PHE A 12 -15.61 -2.30 -41.32
C PHE A 12 -16.13 -0.86 -41.49
N HIS A 13 -17.45 -0.69 -41.54
CA HIS A 13 -18.06 0.61 -41.25
C HIS A 13 -18.17 0.77 -39.73
N LEU A 14 -17.07 1.15 -39.12
CA LEU A 14 -17.06 1.55 -37.72
C LEU A 14 -17.80 2.88 -37.57
N ASN A 15 -18.80 2.91 -36.71
CA ASN A 15 -19.53 4.11 -36.34
C ASN A 15 -18.55 5.14 -35.74
N TYR A 16 -18.85 6.44 -35.81
CA TYR A 16 -17.99 7.51 -35.28
C TYR A 16 -17.57 7.27 -33.82
N GLU A 17 -18.50 6.82 -32.97
CA GLU A 17 -18.26 6.46 -31.57
C GLU A 17 -17.27 5.30 -31.43
N GLN A 18 -17.40 4.24 -32.21
CA GLN A 18 -16.50 3.10 -32.24
C GLN A 18 -15.10 3.49 -32.72
N ARG A 19 -15.00 4.42 -33.67
CA ARG A 19 -13.72 4.95 -34.16
C ARG A 19 -13.03 5.82 -33.14
N ASN A 20 -13.81 6.56 -32.33
CA ASN A 20 -13.27 7.39 -31.24
C ASN A 20 -12.83 6.52 -30.04
N ALA A 21 -13.61 5.49 -29.72
CA ALA A 21 -13.21 4.50 -28.71
C ALA A 21 -11.92 3.76 -29.13
N MET A 22 -11.77 3.35 -30.39
CA MET A 22 -10.53 2.72 -30.88
C MET A 22 -9.32 3.63 -30.81
N ARG A 23 -9.48 4.95 -30.91
CA ARG A 23 -8.36 5.88 -30.68
C ARG A 23 -7.90 5.84 -29.24
N GLY A 24 -8.83 5.79 -28.28
CA GLY A 24 -8.51 5.61 -26.87
C GLY A 24 -7.74 4.32 -26.60
N TYR A 25 -8.17 3.19 -27.17
CA TYR A 25 -7.47 1.91 -27.03
C TYR A 25 -6.04 1.95 -27.57
N ARG A 26 -5.73 2.71 -28.64
CA ARG A 26 -4.37 2.85 -29.16
C ARG A 26 -3.40 3.49 -28.16
N PHE A 27 -3.86 4.42 -27.32
CA PHE A 27 -3.04 5.04 -26.30
C PHE A 27 -2.77 4.08 -25.13
N ILE A 28 -3.73 3.21 -24.81
CA ILE A 28 -3.60 2.23 -23.72
C ILE A 28 -2.82 0.99 -24.18
N LEU A 29 -2.81 0.68 -25.48
CA LEU A 29 -2.27 -0.54 -26.06
C LEU A 29 -0.77 -0.79 -25.71
N PRO A 30 0.15 0.18 -25.76
CA PRO A 30 1.55 -0.06 -25.37
C PRO A 30 1.67 -0.51 -23.92
N TRP A 31 0.90 0.12 -23.00
CA TRP A 31 0.87 -0.26 -21.60
C TRP A 31 0.22 -1.64 -21.42
N LEU A 32 -0.88 -1.90 -22.10
CA LEU A 32 -1.59 -3.18 -22.03
C LEU A 32 -0.72 -4.35 -22.52
N ILE A 33 0.04 -4.14 -23.59
CA ILE A 33 0.98 -5.15 -24.10
C ILE A 33 2.07 -5.41 -23.05
N GLY A 34 2.68 -4.37 -22.48
CA GLY A 34 3.66 -4.51 -21.42
C GLY A 34 3.09 -5.26 -20.20
N PHE A 35 1.90 -4.89 -19.77
CA PHE A 35 1.20 -5.55 -18.67
C PHE A 35 0.97 -7.04 -18.96
N LEU A 36 0.44 -7.38 -20.13
CA LEU A 36 0.16 -8.77 -20.51
C LEU A 36 1.45 -9.61 -20.61
N LEU A 37 2.50 -9.07 -21.21
CA LEU A 37 3.75 -9.81 -21.42
C LEU A 37 4.53 -10.03 -20.12
N PHE A 38 4.65 -9.01 -19.29
CA PHE A 38 5.51 -9.09 -18.10
C PHE A 38 4.75 -9.49 -16.84
N TYR A 39 3.57 -8.94 -16.63
CA TYR A 39 2.84 -9.16 -15.37
C TYR A 39 2.03 -10.45 -15.37
N VAL A 40 1.26 -10.69 -16.43
CA VAL A 40 0.41 -11.89 -16.53
C VAL A 40 1.25 -13.16 -16.59
N GLY A 41 2.38 -13.13 -17.34
CA GLY A 41 3.33 -14.25 -17.37
C GLY A 41 3.87 -14.59 -15.97
N SER A 42 4.27 -13.57 -15.20
CA SER A 42 4.75 -13.77 -13.82
C SER A 42 3.68 -14.31 -12.88
N LEU A 43 2.40 -13.90 -13.06
CA LEU A 43 1.29 -14.44 -12.27
C LEU A 43 1.03 -15.93 -12.58
N PHE A 44 1.11 -16.33 -13.84
CA PHE A 44 1.01 -17.75 -14.21
C PHE A 44 2.14 -18.56 -13.59
N GLN A 45 3.38 -18.07 -13.66
CA GLN A 45 4.52 -18.71 -13.05
C GLN A 45 4.38 -18.81 -11.52
N LEU A 46 3.88 -17.77 -10.87
CA LEU A 46 3.58 -17.80 -9.43
C LEU A 46 2.53 -18.88 -9.10
N GLY A 47 1.47 -18.99 -9.91
CA GLY A 47 0.46 -20.05 -9.80
C GLY A 47 1.05 -21.45 -9.98
N GLU A 48 1.88 -21.65 -11.00
CA GLU A 48 2.57 -22.91 -11.24
C GLU A 48 3.48 -23.30 -10.08
N PHE A 49 4.28 -22.36 -9.56
CA PHE A 49 5.16 -22.62 -8.42
C PHE A 49 4.39 -22.97 -7.15
N SER A 50 3.26 -22.32 -6.90
CA SER A 50 2.45 -22.60 -5.72
C SER A 50 1.90 -24.03 -5.66
N LEU A 51 1.73 -24.67 -6.83
CA LEU A 51 1.25 -26.04 -7.00
C LEU A 51 2.39 -27.05 -7.20
N SER A 52 3.63 -26.59 -7.19
CA SER A 52 4.80 -27.41 -7.47
C SER A 52 5.81 -27.33 -6.33
N LYS A 53 6.55 -28.42 -6.12
CA LYS A 53 7.79 -28.40 -5.34
C LYS A 53 8.90 -28.00 -6.30
N VAL A 54 9.50 -26.86 -6.03
CA VAL A 54 10.59 -26.30 -6.86
C VAL A 54 11.89 -26.48 -6.11
N GLY A 55 12.80 -27.27 -6.69
CA GLY A 55 14.15 -27.49 -6.19
C GLY A 55 15.20 -26.95 -7.15
N MET A 56 16.42 -26.73 -6.66
CA MET A 56 17.58 -26.48 -7.50
C MET A 56 18.47 -27.70 -7.49
N ASP A 57 18.67 -28.33 -8.65
CA ASP A 57 19.63 -29.38 -8.86
C ASP A 57 20.87 -28.80 -9.57
N ALA A 58 22.06 -29.11 -9.05
CA ALA A 58 23.31 -28.61 -9.60
C ALA A 58 23.58 -29.06 -11.06
N ALA A 59 22.99 -30.21 -11.48
CA ALA A 59 23.19 -30.78 -12.80
C ALA A 59 22.12 -30.35 -13.83
N THR A 60 20.86 -30.19 -13.40
CA THR A 60 19.71 -29.94 -14.29
C THR A 60 19.09 -28.56 -14.11
N GLY A 61 19.59 -27.75 -13.17
CA GLY A 61 19.07 -26.45 -12.87
C GLY A 61 17.79 -26.51 -12.01
N MET A 62 16.79 -25.72 -12.35
CA MET A 62 15.53 -25.66 -11.61
C MET A 62 14.63 -26.85 -11.94
N THR A 63 14.41 -27.74 -10.96
CA THR A 63 13.50 -28.87 -11.07
C THR A 63 12.12 -28.49 -10.52
N LYS A 64 11.06 -28.89 -11.25
CA LYS A 64 9.67 -28.67 -10.86
C LYS A 64 8.96 -30.02 -10.78
N GLU A 65 8.43 -30.33 -9.61
CA GLU A 65 7.59 -31.51 -9.38
C GLU A 65 6.18 -31.03 -8.99
N TYR A 66 5.18 -31.43 -9.74
CA TYR A 66 3.80 -31.03 -9.42
C TYR A 66 3.30 -31.80 -8.20
N ILE A 67 2.97 -31.08 -7.12
CA ILE A 67 2.48 -31.62 -5.84
C ILE A 67 1.06 -31.17 -5.49
N GLY A 68 0.38 -30.45 -6.40
CA GLY A 68 -0.98 -29.96 -6.16
C GLY A 68 -1.04 -28.96 -5.01
N PHE A 69 -1.97 -29.15 -4.09
CA PHE A 69 -2.20 -28.22 -2.96
C PHE A 69 -1.31 -28.48 -1.73
N ALA A 70 -0.28 -29.30 -1.82
CA ALA A 70 0.55 -29.64 -0.67
C ALA A 70 1.21 -28.40 -0.01
N ASN A 71 1.67 -27.43 -0.81
CA ASN A 71 2.23 -26.17 -0.27
C ASN A 71 1.19 -25.36 0.54
N TYR A 72 -0.08 -25.38 0.13
CA TYR A 72 -1.15 -24.71 0.88
C TYR A 72 -1.48 -25.45 2.18
N VAL A 73 -1.52 -26.77 2.15
CA VAL A 73 -1.70 -27.59 3.36
C VAL A 73 -0.54 -27.32 4.32
N GLU A 74 0.69 -27.34 3.85
CA GLU A 74 1.89 -27.03 4.65
C GLU A 74 1.80 -25.62 5.27
N ALA A 75 1.39 -24.61 4.48
CA ALA A 75 1.22 -23.24 4.94
C ALA A 75 0.29 -23.11 6.15
N PHE A 76 -0.81 -23.87 6.17
CA PHE A 76 -1.82 -23.78 7.22
C PHE A 76 -1.67 -24.78 8.35
N THR A 77 -0.97 -25.91 8.14
CA THR A 77 -0.85 -26.97 9.14
C THR A 77 0.53 -27.05 9.78
N SER A 78 1.58 -27.04 8.98
CA SER A 78 2.95 -27.34 9.42
C SER A 78 3.80 -26.09 9.64
N HIS A 79 3.48 -24.98 8.95
CA HIS A 79 4.23 -23.74 9.09
C HIS A 79 3.71 -22.92 10.28
N ALA A 80 4.40 -23.06 11.44
CA ALA A 80 3.94 -22.50 12.72
C ALA A 80 3.68 -20.99 12.68
N SER A 81 4.48 -20.22 11.93
CA SER A 81 4.41 -18.75 11.94
C SER A 81 3.47 -18.16 10.88
N PHE A 82 3.18 -18.84 9.75
CA PHE A 82 2.42 -18.24 8.65
C PHE A 82 1.01 -17.81 9.07
N LYS A 83 0.26 -18.70 9.71
CA LYS A 83 -1.11 -18.41 10.14
C LYS A 83 -1.16 -17.24 11.13
N GLN A 84 -0.22 -17.22 12.08
CA GLN A 84 -0.13 -16.15 13.07
C GLN A 84 0.25 -14.82 12.39
N THR A 85 1.28 -14.82 11.54
CA THR A 85 1.74 -13.63 10.82
C THR A 85 0.68 -13.10 9.86
N LEU A 86 -0.04 -13.97 9.16
CA LEU A 86 -1.16 -13.58 8.30
C LEU A 86 -2.26 -12.89 9.10
N THR A 87 -2.67 -13.51 10.22
CA THR A 87 -3.73 -12.96 11.06
C THR A 87 -3.33 -11.62 11.69
N SER A 88 -2.12 -11.51 12.24
CA SER A 88 -1.62 -10.25 12.79
C SER A 88 -1.51 -9.15 11.72
N SER A 89 -0.99 -9.48 10.54
CA SER A 89 -0.90 -8.51 9.42
C SER A 89 -2.28 -7.98 9.00
N ILE A 90 -3.31 -8.84 8.95
CA ILE A 90 -4.68 -8.42 8.61
C ILE A 90 -5.25 -7.53 9.71
N ILE A 91 -5.07 -7.89 10.98
CA ILE A 91 -5.55 -7.10 12.12
C ILE A 91 -4.86 -5.74 12.15
N ASP A 92 -3.55 -5.70 11.98
CA ASP A 92 -2.79 -4.45 11.94
C ASP A 92 -3.24 -3.55 10.77
N MET A 93 -3.45 -4.10 9.57
CA MET A 93 -4.00 -3.36 8.44
C MET A 93 -5.39 -2.78 8.73
N LEU A 94 -6.27 -3.56 9.37
CA LEU A 94 -7.62 -3.10 9.72
C LEU A 94 -7.63 -2.00 10.78
N ILE A 95 -6.67 -2.01 11.71
CA ILE A 95 -6.56 -0.98 12.74
C ILE A 95 -5.84 0.26 12.19
N ASP A 96 -4.76 0.07 11.43
CA ASP A 96 -3.97 1.17 10.90
C ASP A 96 -4.72 1.97 9.83
N LEU A 97 -5.55 1.29 9.02
CA LEU A 97 -6.31 1.92 7.94
C LEU A 97 -7.14 3.13 8.40
N PRO A 98 -8.09 3.00 9.35
CA PRO A 98 -8.87 4.14 9.82
C PRO A 98 -8.01 5.19 10.52
N MET A 99 -6.96 4.80 11.24
CA MET A 99 -6.07 5.73 11.93
C MET A 99 -5.30 6.58 10.93
N ILE A 100 -4.75 5.99 9.88
CA ILE A 100 -4.03 6.71 8.82
C ILE A 100 -4.97 7.65 8.06
N ILE A 101 -6.15 7.16 7.66
CA ILE A 101 -7.13 7.97 6.93
C ILE A 101 -7.58 9.18 7.77
N PHE A 102 -7.93 8.94 9.03
CA PHE A 102 -8.35 10.02 9.93
C PHE A 102 -7.23 11.03 10.18
N PHE A 103 -6.03 10.55 10.53
CA PHE A 103 -4.86 11.40 10.76
C PHE A 103 -4.50 12.22 9.53
N SER A 104 -4.48 11.59 8.35
CA SER A 104 -4.14 12.25 7.09
C SER A 104 -5.16 13.32 6.71
N LEU A 105 -6.45 13.05 6.87
CA LEU A 105 -7.50 14.04 6.62
C LEU A 105 -7.39 15.22 7.60
N PHE A 106 -7.17 14.93 8.88
CA PHE A 106 -7.01 15.97 9.91
C PHE A 106 -5.83 16.89 9.58
N VAL A 107 -4.65 16.30 9.30
CA VAL A 107 -3.45 17.08 8.93
C VAL A 107 -3.67 17.83 7.62
N ALA A 108 -4.32 17.23 6.62
CA ALA A 108 -4.62 17.89 5.36
C ALA A 108 -5.52 19.14 5.55
N ILE A 109 -6.52 19.06 6.43
CA ILE A 109 -7.37 20.20 6.78
C ILE A 109 -6.56 21.32 7.42
N LEU A 110 -5.66 21.00 8.35
CA LEU A 110 -4.77 21.98 8.98
C LEU A 110 -3.86 22.64 7.93
N LEU A 111 -3.25 21.84 7.05
CA LEU A 111 -2.31 22.31 6.02
C LEU A 111 -3.00 23.02 4.85
N ASN A 112 -4.30 22.85 4.67
CA ASN A 112 -5.08 23.55 3.65
C ASN A 112 -5.42 24.98 4.06
N ARG A 113 -5.36 25.32 5.35
CA ARG A 113 -5.58 26.70 5.83
C ARG A 113 -4.46 27.64 5.35
N LYS A 114 -4.81 28.92 5.16
CA LYS A 114 -3.83 29.97 4.80
C LYS A 114 -3.13 30.45 6.06
N PHE A 115 -1.87 30.04 6.26
CA PHE A 115 -1.01 30.54 7.35
C PHE A 115 0.43 30.76 6.85
N ARG A 116 1.19 31.61 7.58
CA ARG A 116 2.61 31.85 7.28
C ARG A 116 3.41 30.58 7.59
N GLY A 117 4.28 30.13 6.65
CA GLY A 117 5.11 28.93 6.82
C GLY A 117 4.45 27.61 6.38
N ARG A 118 3.25 27.62 5.79
CA ARG A 118 2.57 26.40 5.31
C ARG A 118 3.42 25.56 4.35
N GLY A 119 4.29 26.20 3.54
CA GLY A 119 5.20 25.49 2.63
C GLY A 119 6.24 24.65 3.38
N LEU A 120 6.83 25.22 4.44
CA LEU A 120 7.79 24.53 5.28
C LEU A 120 7.15 23.36 6.03
N VAL A 121 5.96 23.56 6.60
CA VAL A 121 5.25 22.48 7.29
C VAL A 121 4.89 21.33 6.32
N ARG A 122 4.42 21.66 5.10
CA ARG A 122 4.21 20.65 4.04
C ARG A 122 5.51 19.92 3.71
N ALA A 123 6.63 20.61 3.58
CA ALA A 123 7.92 19.99 3.30
C ALA A 123 8.33 19.01 4.42
N ILE A 124 8.09 19.35 5.69
CA ILE A 124 8.37 18.46 6.84
C ILE A 124 7.50 17.20 6.77
N PHE A 125 6.21 17.32 6.45
CA PHE A 125 5.34 16.14 6.29
C PHE A 125 5.64 15.30 5.05
N PHE A 126 6.31 15.89 4.03
CA PHE A 126 6.75 15.16 2.85
C PHE A 126 8.12 14.49 3.02
N LEU A 127 8.92 14.95 3.96
CA LEU A 127 10.25 14.39 4.23
C LEU A 127 10.21 12.86 4.48
N PRO A 128 9.31 12.32 5.33
CA PRO A 128 9.20 10.89 5.53
C PRO A 128 8.91 10.09 4.26
N ILE A 129 8.13 10.65 3.32
CA ILE A 129 7.82 9.99 2.03
C ILE A 129 9.09 9.88 1.18
N ILE A 130 9.85 10.98 1.11
CA ILE A 130 11.11 11.01 0.35
C ILE A 130 12.11 10.03 0.96
N LEU A 131 12.18 9.96 2.29
CA LEU A 131 13.07 9.04 3.00
C LEU A 131 12.63 7.58 2.90
N SER A 132 11.34 7.32 2.71
CA SER A 132 10.77 5.97 2.55
C SER A 132 10.89 5.45 1.11
N ALA A 133 11.34 6.28 0.16
CA ALA A 133 11.58 5.82 -1.21
C ALA A 133 12.71 4.78 -1.20
N ASP A 134 12.50 3.62 -1.84
CA ASP A 134 13.42 2.47 -1.84
C ASP A 134 14.87 2.85 -2.15
N ALA A 135 15.08 3.80 -3.05
CA ALA A 135 16.40 4.28 -3.41
C ALA A 135 17.13 4.98 -2.24
N VAL A 136 16.40 5.73 -1.41
CA VAL A 136 16.96 6.42 -0.24
C VAL A 136 17.13 5.43 0.91
N GLY A 137 16.16 4.53 1.11
CA GLY A 137 16.22 3.46 2.11
C GLY A 137 17.44 2.55 1.88
N THR A 138 17.65 2.10 0.64
CA THR A 138 18.83 1.29 0.27
C THR A 138 20.14 2.05 0.37
N ALA A 139 20.16 3.35 0.06
CA ALA A 139 21.34 4.18 0.23
C ALA A 139 21.72 4.36 1.71
N ILE A 140 20.72 4.57 2.58
CA ILE A 140 20.91 4.66 4.03
C ILE A 140 21.40 3.32 4.60
N GLN A 141 20.79 2.19 4.19
CA GLN A 141 21.24 0.86 4.62
C GLN A 141 22.68 0.59 4.21
N LYS A 142 23.05 0.85 2.97
CA LYS A 142 24.44 0.69 2.49
C LYS A 142 25.40 1.62 3.21
N ALA A 143 25.01 2.87 3.48
CA ALA A 143 25.84 3.78 4.28
C ALA A 143 26.02 3.27 5.71
N THR A 144 24.98 2.71 6.33
CA THR A 144 25.03 2.12 7.66
C THR A 144 25.90 0.86 7.68
N GLU A 145 25.80 -0.01 6.67
CA GLU A 145 26.67 -1.18 6.50
C GLU A 145 28.16 -0.78 6.35
N LEU A 146 28.45 0.27 5.58
CA LEU A 146 29.80 0.78 5.43
C LEU A 146 30.36 1.36 6.73
N VAL A 147 29.54 2.07 7.49
CA VAL A 147 29.92 2.61 8.83
C VAL A 147 30.10 1.48 9.82
N SER A 148 29.23 0.47 9.84
CA SER A 148 29.33 -0.68 10.74
C SER A 148 30.49 -1.60 10.40
N ALA A 149 30.88 -1.70 9.14
CA ALA A 149 32.10 -2.42 8.71
C ALA A 149 33.40 -1.71 9.15
N GLY A 150 33.34 -0.39 9.36
CA GLY A 150 34.48 0.42 9.82
C GLY A 150 34.59 0.56 11.35
N VAL A 151 33.55 0.29 12.10
CA VAL A 151 33.48 0.42 13.56
C VAL A 151 33.14 -0.94 14.16
N SER A 152 34.18 -1.67 14.51
CA SER A 152 34.06 -2.96 15.21
C SER A 152 33.30 -2.80 16.53
N SER A 153 32.22 -3.54 16.67
CA SER A 153 31.68 -4.16 17.90
C SER A 153 30.86 -3.38 18.93
N THR A 154 30.41 -2.14 18.71
CA THR A 154 29.53 -1.52 19.71
C THR A 154 28.23 -0.90 19.16
N SER A 155 27.98 -0.98 17.89
CA SER A 155 26.88 -0.26 17.22
C SER A 155 25.90 -1.12 16.40
N GLY A 156 25.86 -2.42 16.64
CA GLY A 156 24.86 -3.32 16.02
C GLY A 156 23.42 -2.98 16.37
N GLU A 157 23.18 -2.26 17.45
CA GLU A 157 21.85 -1.85 17.92
C GLU A 157 21.38 -0.49 17.39
N MET A 158 22.32 0.37 16.94
CA MET A 158 21.96 1.68 16.37
C MET A 158 21.52 1.63 14.90
N ALA A 159 21.78 0.54 14.19
CA ALA A 159 21.49 0.41 12.76
C ALA A 159 20.01 0.13 12.44
N GLN A 160 19.18 -0.17 13.43
CA GLN A 160 17.72 -0.17 13.29
C GLN A 160 17.12 1.20 13.66
N ALA A 161 17.77 2.27 13.25
CA ALA A 161 17.44 3.67 13.56
C ALA A 161 16.11 4.18 12.96
N GLY A 162 15.05 3.47 13.14
CA GLY A 162 13.68 3.87 12.83
C GLY A 162 12.65 3.25 13.75
N ALA A 163 13.00 2.18 14.46
CA ALA A 163 12.17 1.58 15.49
C ALA A 163 12.83 1.82 16.86
N VAL A 164 12.06 2.36 17.75
CA VAL A 164 12.43 2.51 19.14
C VAL A 164 12.48 1.11 19.74
N SER A 165 13.67 0.58 20.03
CA SER A 165 13.78 -0.78 20.58
C SER A 165 13.34 -0.80 22.04
N VAL A 166 12.45 -1.74 22.37
CA VAL A 166 11.94 -1.95 23.73
C VAL A 166 13.11 -2.20 24.70
N SER A 167 14.10 -2.99 24.28
CA SER A 167 15.30 -3.32 25.07
C SER A 167 16.12 -2.08 25.47
N TYR A 168 16.28 -1.11 24.57
CA TYR A 168 16.99 0.13 24.87
C TYR A 168 16.29 0.96 25.97
N TYR A 169 14.95 1.04 25.89
CA TYR A 169 14.17 1.77 26.89
C TYR A 169 14.05 1.02 28.21
N ILE A 170 13.96 -0.31 28.20
CA ILE A 170 14.04 -1.13 29.42
C ILE A 170 15.38 -0.89 30.13
N GLN A 171 16.48 -0.80 29.38
CA GLN A 171 17.80 -0.53 29.94
C GLN A 171 17.92 0.91 30.47
N LEU A 172 17.36 1.89 29.75
CA LEU A 172 17.39 3.31 30.16
C LEU A 172 16.46 3.62 31.35
N PHE A 173 15.28 2.97 31.39
CA PHE A 173 14.27 3.19 32.42
C PHE A 173 14.22 2.06 33.46
N GLY A 174 15.09 1.06 33.38
CA GLY A 174 15.13 -0.08 34.31
C GLY A 174 15.43 0.32 35.75
N GLU A 175 15.99 1.50 36.00
CA GLU A 175 16.18 2.09 37.33
C GLU A 175 14.88 2.71 37.89
N LEU A 176 13.89 3.00 37.03
CA LEU A 176 12.61 3.54 37.43
C LEU A 176 11.65 2.36 37.62
N ALA A 177 11.37 1.88 38.77
CA ALA A 177 10.51 0.75 39.15
C ALA A 177 9.17 0.64 38.37
N ILE A 178 9.19 0.79 37.01
CA ILE A 178 8.07 0.70 36.10
C ILE A 178 7.98 -0.76 35.64
N PRO A 179 6.82 -1.43 35.75
CA PRO A 179 6.63 -2.78 35.25
C PRO A 179 6.96 -2.88 33.76
N GLU A 180 7.70 -3.90 33.33
CA GLU A 180 8.10 -4.14 31.92
C GLU A 180 6.89 -4.17 30.97
N SER A 181 5.75 -4.66 31.45
CA SER A 181 4.50 -4.67 30.68
C SER A 181 4.03 -3.26 30.29
N ILE A 182 4.15 -2.28 31.20
CA ILE A 182 3.75 -0.89 30.94
C ILE A 182 4.74 -0.23 29.98
N LEU A 183 6.03 -0.47 30.15
CA LEU A 183 7.06 0.02 29.22
C LEU A 183 6.86 -0.55 27.82
N GLY A 184 6.55 -1.84 27.69
CA GLY A 184 6.20 -2.47 26.42
C GLY A 184 5.04 -1.77 25.73
N TYR A 185 3.92 -1.55 26.42
CA TYR A 185 2.78 -0.82 25.86
C TYR A 185 3.11 0.60 25.40
N ILE A 186 3.91 1.33 26.15
CA ILE A 186 4.34 2.70 25.79
C ILE A 186 5.18 2.68 24.52
N VAL A 187 6.15 1.78 24.44
CA VAL A 187 7.04 1.67 23.27
C VAL A 187 6.26 1.24 22.04
N ASP A 188 5.37 0.27 22.17
CA ASP A 188 4.51 -0.18 21.06
C ASP A 188 3.59 0.95 20.58
N ALA A 189 3.00 1.73 21.48
CA ALA A 189 2.19 2.89 21.15
C ALA A 189 3.02 3.95 20.39
N VAL A 190 4.23 4.26 20.83
CA VAL A 190 5.13 5.21 20.17
C VAL A 190 5.54 4.71 18.78
N ASN A 191 5.88 3.43 18.65
CA ASN A 191 6.21 2.81 17.38
C ASN A 191 5.01 2.84 16.41
N ARG A 192 3.81 2.59 16.92
CA ARG A 192 2.58 2.63 16.13
C ARG A 192 2.28 4.05 15.65
N ILE A 193 2.37 5.06 16.52
CA ILE A 193 2.22 6.47 16.14
C ILE A 193 3.26 6.85 15.07
N ALA A 194 4.51 6.51 15.26
CA ALA A 194 5.56 6.77 14.29
C ALA A 194 5.29 6.07 12.93
N SER A 195 4.77 4.84 12.95
CA SER A 195 4.36 4.11 11.76
C SER A 195 3.19 4.78 11.03
N ILE A 196 2.18 5.28 11.77
CA ILE A 196 1.04 6.01 11.21
C ILE A 196 1.52 7.31 10.56
N ILE A 197 2.38 8.07 11.23
CA ILE A 197 2.93 9.33 10.68
C ILE A 197 3.71 9.05 9.38
N ARG A 198 4.61 8.05 9.38
CA ARG A 198 5.38 7.67 8.17
C ARG A 198 4.47 7.22 7.03
N GLY A 199 3.47 6.39 7.34
CA GLY A 199 2.53 5.87 6.35
C GLY A 199 1.46 6.87 5.90
N SER A 200 1.40 8.09 6.46
CA SER A 200 0.33 9.05 6.15
C SER A 200 0.72 10.08 5.08
N GLY A 201 1.96 10.09 4.65
CA GLY A 201 2.48 11.18 3.85
C GLY A 201 1.79 11.34 2.49
N VAL A 202 1.66 10.27 1.70
CA VAL A 202 0.98 10.31 0.38
C VAL A 202 -0.50 10.63 0.57
N GLN A 203 -1.14 10.06 1.59
CA GLN A 203 -2.54 10.27 1.91
C GLN A 203 -2.84 11.73 2.24
N ILE A 204 -1.94 12.41 2.95
CA ILE A 204 -2.06 13.85 3.25
C ILE A 204 -2.07 14.66 1.95
N ILE A 205 -1.18 14.34 1.00
CA ILE A 205 -1.13 15.04 -0.30
C ILE A 205 -2.44 14.83 -1.06
N LEU A 206 -2.92 13.59 -1.14
CA LEU A 206 -4.16 13.25 -1.82
C LEU A 206 -5.35 13.99 -1.20
N PHE A 207 -5.42 14.08 0.13
CA PHE A 207 -6.46 14.83 0.80
C PHE A 207 -6.32 16.35 0.63
N ILE A 208 -5.11 16.91 0.58
CA ILE A 208 -4.91 18.33 0.25
C ILE A 208 -5.44 18.61 -1.16
N ALA A 209 -5.13 17.76 -2.14
CA ALA A 209 -5.64 17.89 -3.50
C ALA A 209 -7.19 17.81 -3.54
N ALA A 210 -7.76 16.85 -2.82
CA ALA A 210 -9.20 16.69 -2.66
C ALA A 210 -9.87 17.94 -2.04
N LEU A 211 -9.30 18.47 -0.97
CA LEU A 211 -9.82 19.68 -0.31
C LEU A 211 -9.72 20.92 -1.21
N GLN A 212 -8.70 21.00 -2.07
CA GLN A 212 -8.53 22.10 -3.03
C GLN A 212 -9.44 21.96 -4.24
N SER A 213 -9.98 20.81 -4.54
CA SER A 213 -10.94 20.61 -5.64
C SER A 213 -12.36 21.04 -5.28
N ILE A 214 -12.67 21.27 -4.00
CA ILE A 214 -13.98 21.70 -3.55
C ILE A 214 -14.23 23.15 -4.00
N PRO A 215 -15.33 23.43 -4.73
CA PRO A 215 -15.65 24.79 -5.17
C PRO A 215 -15.81 25.76 -3.99
N GLY A 216 -15.11 26.90 -4.05
CA GLY A 216 -15.17 27.93 -3.00
C GLY A 216 -16.57 28.47 -2.74
N ALA A 217 -17.40 28.52 -3.78
CA ALA A 217 -18.81 28.96 -3.69
C ALA A 217 -19.62 28.17 -2.63
N LEU A 218 -19.33 26.88 -2.42
CA LEU A 218 -20.01 26.07 -1.39
C LEU A 218 -19.71 26.59 0.03
N TYR A 219 -18.48 27.03 0.25
CA TYR A 219 -18.08 27.63 1.54
C TYR A 219 -18.66 29.03 1.73
N GLU A 220 -18.81 29.79 0.64
CA GLU A 220 -19.44 31.12 0.68
C GLU A 220 -20.93 31.03 1.01
N VAL A 221 -21.65 30.08 0.38
CA VAL A 221 -23.07 29.81 0.70
C VAL A 221 -23.21 29.38 2.16
N ALA A 222 -22.41 28.44 2.63
CA ALA A 222 -22.45 28.02 4.03
C ALA A 222 -22.22 29.17 5.00
N LYS A 223 -21.33 30.11 4.65
CA LYS A 223 -21.06 31.31 5.46
C LYS A 223 -22.21 32.30 5.44
N ILE A 224 -22.88 32.49 4.30
CA ILE A 224 -24.05 33.38 4.18
C ILE A 224 -25.21 32.82 5.02
N GLU A 225 -25.38 31.49 5.05
CA GLU A 225 -26.38 30.82 5.87
C GLU A 225 -26.03 30.76 7.36
N GLY A 226 -24.89 31.34 7.76
CA GLY A 226 -24.48 31.42 9.17
C GLY A 226 -23.93 30.11 9.74
N ALA A 227 -23.56 29.14 8.89
CA ALA A 227 -23.02 27.84 9.33
C ALA A 227 -21.70 28.01 10.08
N THR A 228 -21.59 27.37 11.21
CA THR A 228 -20.34 27.25 11.99
C THR A 228 -19.30 26.44 11.25
N GLY A 229 -18.03 26.56 11.63
CA GLY A 229 -16.96 25.76 11.03
C GLY A 229 -17.19 24.25 11.17
N TYR A 230 -17.80 23.81 12.27
CA TYR A 230 -18.17 22.43 12.51
C TYR A 230 -19.27 21.96 11.54
N GLU A 231 -20.32 22.76 11.36
CA GLU A 231 -21.40 22.47 10.43
C GLU A 231 -20.90 22.46 8.98
N THR A 232 -20.07 23.43 8.60
CA THR A 232 -19.43 23.49 7.28
C THR A 232 -18.57 22.25 7.03
N PHE A 233 -17.85 21.76 8.03
CA PHE A 233 -17.08 20.53 7.89
C PHE A 233 -17.99 19.33 7.61
N TRP A 234 -19.00 19.09 8.44
CA TRP A 234 -19.83 17.88 8.32
C TRP A 234 -20.83 17.91 7.16
N LYS A 235 -21.34 19.11 6.80
CA LYS A 235 -22.35 19.26 5.75
C LYS A 235 -21.77 19.56 4.36
N VAL A 236 -20.55 20.13 4.28
CA VAL A 236 -19.93 20.51 3.00
C VAL A 236 -18.64 19.74 2.79
N THR A 237 -17.63 19.91 3.66
CA THR A 237 -16.29 19.39 3.42
C THR A 237 -16.26 17.85 3.40
N PHE A 238 -16.80 17.21 4.42
CA PHE A 238 -16.75 15.77 4.58
C PHE A 238 -17.47 15.00 3.45
N PRO A 239 -18.72 15.37 3.06
CA PRO A 239 -19.38 14.72 1.93
C PRO A 239 -18.64 14.89 0.61
N MET A 240 -18.07 16.07 0.35
CA MET A 240 -17.31 16.35 -0.88
C MET A 240 -15.98 15.58 -0.93
N VAL A 241 -15.36 15.31 0.20
CA VAL A 241 -14.10 14.52 0.29
C VAL A 241 -14.37 13.01 0.28
N MET A 242 -15.61 12.56 0.49
CA MET A 242 -15.94 11.13 0.62
C MET A 242 -15.45 10.25 -0.55
N PRO A 243 -15.58 10.64 -1.83
CA PRO A 243 -15.02 9.87 -2.95
C PRO A 243 -13.50 9.73 -2.85
N HIS A 244 -12.81 10.77 -2.37
CA HIS A 244 -11.36 10.75 -2.18
C HIS A 244 -10.94 9.91 -0.97
N ILE A 245 -11.81 9.76 0.04
CA ILE A 245 -11.58 8.82 1.15
C ILE A 245 -11.51 7.41 0.61
N ILE A 246 -12.39 7.01 -0.34
CA ILE A 246 -12.37 5.69 -0.97
C ILE A 246 -11.04 5.48 -1.70
N THR A 247 -10.61 6.43 -2.51
CA THR A 247 -9.33 6.35 -3.24
C THR A 247 -8.14 6.22 -2.28
N ASN A 248 -8.13 7.05 -1.23
CA ASN A 248 -7.10 6.99 -0.19
C ASN A 248 -7.11 5.66 0.58
N THR A 249 -8.30 5.11 0.85
CA THR A 249 -8.45 3.80 1.50
C THR A 249 -7.84 2.69 0.66
N ILE A 250 -8.10 2.67 -0.66
CA ILE A 250 -7.52 1.70 -1.59
C ILE A 250 -5.99 1.81 -1.56
N TYR A 251 -5.47 3.02 -1.71
CA TYR A 251 -4.03 3.27 -1.69
C TYR A 251 -3.40 2.81 -0.37
N THR A 252 -3.97 3.22 0.76
CA THR A 252 -3.45 2.88 2.09
C THR A 252 -3.43 1.38 2.33
N LEU A 253 -4.47 0.65 1.91
CA LEU A 253 -4.53 -0.79 2.11
C LEU A 253 -3.47 -1.51 1.28
N VAL A 254 -3.28 -1.11 0.03
CA VAL A 254 -2.23 -1.67 -0.85
C VAL A 254 -0.83 -1.37 -0.31
N ASP A 255 -0.59 -0.13 0.13
CA ASP A 255 0.67 0.31 0.71
C ASP A 255 1.02 -0.47 1.99
N ARG A 256 0.06 -0.62 2.90
CA ARG A 256 0.22 -1.41 4.13
C ARG A 256 0.42 -2.89 3.87
N PHE A 257 -0.27 -3.44 2.87
CA PHE A 257 -0.06 -4.84 2.48
C PHE A 257 1.36 -5.08 1.99
N THR A 258 1.88 -4.20 1.13
CA THR A 258 3.23 -4.33 0.56
C THR A 258 4.32 -4.33 1.64
N GLY A 259 4.14 -3.53 2.71
CA GLY A 259 5.07 -3.48 3.86
C GLY A 259 4.74 -4.46 4.99
N SER A 260 3.79 -5.38 4.81
CA SER A 260 3.33 -6.27 5.89
C SER A 260 4.31 -7.41 6.19
N GLU A 261 4.27 -7.90 7.44
CA GLU A 261 5.11 -9.03 7.86
C GLU A 261 4.80 -10.33 7.08
N VAL A 262 3.59 -10.51 6.59
CA VAL A 262 3.26 -11.69 5.76
C VAL A 262 3.95 -11.63 4.40
N VAL A 263 4.09 -10.45 3.80
CA VAL A 263 4.85 -10.27 2.55
C VAL A 263 6.35 -10.46 2.82
N ASN A 264 6.86 -9.94 3.94
CA ASN A 264 8.23 -10.15 4.36
C ASN A 264 8.53 -11.64 4.61
N LEU A 265 7.61 -12.37 5.24
CA LEU A 265 7.74 -13.82 5.45
C LEU A 265 7.82 -14.57 4.12
N ALA A 266 6.96 -14.26 3.16
CA ALA A 266 7.01 -14.82 1.82
C ALA A 266 8.36 -14.52 1.13
N ALA A 267 8.84 -13.28 1.24
CA ALA A 267 10.11 -12.85 0.68
C ALA A 267 11.32 -13.57 1.32
N ARG A 268 11.32 -13.77 2.65
CA ARG A 268 12.36 -14.54 3.35
C ARG A 268 12.34 -16.01 2.93
N THR A 269 11.15 -16.61 2.85
CA THR A 269 10.98 -18.01 2.38
C THR A 269 11.54 -18.20 0.97
N TYR A 270 11.36 -17.21 0.10
CA TYR A 270 11.93 -17.19 -1.24
C TYR A 270 13.46 -17.01 -1.23
N LYS A 271 13.98 -16.01 -0.51
CA LYS A 271 15.39 -15.56 -0.59
C LYS A 271 16.33 -16.38 0.27
N GLU A 272 15.90 -16.78 1.47
CA GLU A 272 16.76 -17.41 2.48
C GLU A 272 16.59 -18.93 2.51
N LEU A 273 15.35 -19.41 2.36
CA LEU A 273 15.06 -20.85 2.40
C LEU A 273 15.02 -21.49 1.01
N TYR A 274 15.07 -20.67 -0.05
CA TYR A 274 14.97 -21.13 -1.46
C TYR A 274 13.75 -22.01 -1.74
N ASN A 275 12.70 -21.88 -0.90
CA ASN A 275 11.45 -22.62 -1.07
C ASN A 275 10.45 -21.78 -1.90
N TYR A 276 10.60 -21.86 -3.21
CA TYR A 276 9.80 -21.10 -4.18
C TYR A 276 8.32 -21.49 -4.14
N GLY A 277 8.02 -22.79 -3.96
CA GLY A 277 6.66 -23.30 -3.93
C GLY A 277 5.87 -22.76 -2.74
N LEU A 278 6.43 -22.87 -1.54
CA LEU A 278 5.79 -22.40 -0.30
C LEU A 278 5.67 -20.88 -0.26
N SER A 279 6.71 -20.15 -0.69
CA SER A 279 6.68 -18.69 -0.82
C SER A 279 5.57 -18.22 -1.77
N SER A 280 5.40 -18.92 -2.91
CA SER A 280 4.34 -18.61 -3.88
C SER A 280 2.95 -18.87 -3.29
N ALA A 281 2.77 -19.94 -2.51
CA ALA A 281 1.51 -20.21 -1.80
C ALA A 281 1.20 -19.14 -0.77
N PHE A 282 2.19 -18.68 0.03
CA PHE A 282 2.02 -17.56 0.97
C PHE A 282 1.59 -16.28 0.25
N SER A 283 2.25 -15.95 -0.85
CA SER A 283 1.97 -14.76 -1.64
C SER A 283 0.55 -14.79 -2.24
N ILE A 284 0.12 -15.91 -2.80
CA ILE A 284 -1.23 -16.05 -3.37
C ILE A 284 -2.30 -15.93 -2.30
N VAL A 285 -2.16 -16.66 -1.19
CA VAL A 285 -3.15 -16.64 -0.10
C VAL A 285 -3.29 -15.23 0.48
N SER A 286 -2.17 -14.60 0.83
CA SER A 286 -2.19 -13.25 1.42
C SER A 286 -2.73 -12.20 0.46
N THR A 287 -2.39 -12.28 -0.82
CA THR A 287 -2.91 -11.37 -1.86
C THR A 287 -4.41 -11.55 -2.07
N LEU A 288 -4.90 -12.79 -2.16
CA LEU A 288 -6.34 -13.06 -2.34
C LEU A 288 -7.15 -12.55 -1.15
N ILE A 289 -6.68 -12.78 0.08
CA ILE A 289 -7.36 -12.26 1.28
C ILE A 289 -7.37 -10.74 1.28
N THR A 290 -6.26 -10.10 0.92
CA THR A 290 -6.17 -8.64 0.85
C THR A 290 -7.08 -8.06 -0.22
N ILE A 291 -7.18 -8.68 -1.40
CA ILE A 291 -8.11 -8.27 -2.46
C ILE A 291 -9.56 -8.42 -2.00
N ALA A 292 -9.90 -9.53 -1.32
CA ALA A 292 -11.25 -9.75 -0.79
C ALA A 292 -11.60 -8.68 0.27
N LEU A 293 -10.66 -8.39 1.18
CA LEU A 293 -10.80 -7.36 2.20
C LEU A 293 -10.95 -5.96 1.59
N LEU A 294 -10.13 -5.62 0.59
CA LEU A 294 -10.22 -4.37 -0.17
C LEU A 294 -11.59 -4.25 -0.84
N GLY A 295 -12.05 -5.28 -1.53
CA GLY A 295 -13.35 -5.31 -2.19
C GLY A 295 -14.49 -5.09 -1.19
N LEU A 296 -14.43 -5.75 -0.02
CA LEU A 296 -15.42 -5.59 1.04
C LEU A 296 -15.46 -4.14 1.58
N ILE A 297 -14.28 -3.57 1.90
CA ILE A 297 -14.18 -2.21 2.44
C ILE A 297 -14.67 -1.18 1.42
N VAL A 298 -14.23 -1.29 0.16
CA VAL A 298 -14.66 -0.39 -0.92
C VAL A 298 -16.17 -0.50 -1.16
N TYR A 299 -16.73 -1.71 -1.15
CA TYR A 299 -18.16 -1.91 -1.28
C TYR A 299 -18.95 -1.21 -0.15
N LEU A 300 -18.50 -1.36 1.11
CA LEU A 300 -19.13 -0.74 2.28
C LEU A 300 -19.05 0.79 2.22
N LEU A 301 -17.90 1.35 1.83
CA LEU A 301 -17.69 2.79 1.72
C LEU A 301 -18.49 3.38 0.56
N ASN A 302 -18.50 2.71 -0.60
CA ASN A 302 -19.19 3.19 -1.79
C ASN A 302 -20.71 3.28 -1.59
N LYS A 303 -21.30 2.37 -0.82
CA LYS A 303 -22.73 2.40 -0.48
C LYS A 303 -23.13 3.68 0.28
N ARG A 304 -22.17 4.33 0.96
CA ARG A 304 -22.40 5.56 1.75
C ARG A 304 -21.81 6.81 1.10
N ALA A 305 -21.13 6.66 -0.02
CA ALA A 305 -20.50 7.77 -0.73
C ALA A 305 -21.55 8.58 -1.49
N PHE A 306 -21.50 9.88 -1.34
CA PHE A 306 -22.28 10.83 -2.12
C PHE A 306 -21.41 11.34 -3.27
N TYR A 307 -21.86 11.12 -4.51
CA TYR A 307 -21.19 11.64 -5.70
C TYR A 307 -21.95 12.88 -6.18
N TYR A 308 -21.25 14.01 -6.21
CA TYR A 308 -21.77 15.26 -6.81
C TYR A 308 -21.47 15.19 -8.31
N ASN A 309 -22.53 14.96 -9.12
CA ASN A 309 -22.49 15.00 -10.58
C ASN A 309 -22.95 16.36 -11.09
#